data_64d0af06cba8bd65864d986b05bfe040
#
_entry.id   64d0af06cba8bd65864d986b05bfe040
#
_cell.length_a   1.000
_cell.length_b   1.000
_cell.length_c   1.000
_cell.angle_alpha   90.00
_cell.angle_beta   90.00
_cell.angle_gamma   90.00
#
_symmetry.space_group_name_H-M   'P 1'
#
loop_
_entity.id
_entity.type
_entity.pdbx_description
1 polymer ?
#
loop_
_entity_poly.entity_id
_entity_poly.type
_entity_poly.pdbx_seq_one_letter_code
_entity_poly.pdbx_strand_id
1 'polypeptide(L)'
;FLFMIMTIGFTSGYFVANSSMLQASDESYDKYNIEDGHFVVKDEISASLQRKLEQEDVKIYKDFYKEEAVDTDNDGKSDGSIRVFAEREKVNLICVMKGSMPKGKAEIAVDRMYADNNDIAVGDTICIGNSKKKVSGYVALSDYSALFSDNSDMMFDATKFGVAVMTKQGYDSLAKEHESYQYDWKYNTAPKDKKQEQNQSEDFINALAEKTFQAGVTISLALPAYANQAIHFASDDIGGAMGMMIAL
;
A
#
# COMPACT_ATOMS: atom_id res chain seq x y z
N PHE A 1 -41.64 -22.64 4.62
CA PHE A 1 -40.54 -23.60 4.65
C PHE A 1 -39.46 -23.23 3.66
N LEU A 2 -39.77 -23.07 2.36
CA LEU A 2 -38.80 -22.70 1.30
C LEU A 2 -38.08 -21.35 1.63
N PHE A 3 -38.85 -20.35 2.05
CA PHE A 3 -38.31 -19.04 2.44
C PHE A 3 -37.31 -19.15 3.60
N MET A 4 -37.58 -19.94 4.63
CA MET A 4 -36.67 -20.17 5.74
C MET A 4 -35.36 -20.83 5.27
N ILE A 5 -35.44 -21.82 4.36
CA ILE A 5 -34.24 -22.47 3.80
C ILE A 5 -33.41 -21.47 3.03
N MET A 6 -34.04 -20.64 2.19
CA MET A 6 -33.34 -19.60 1.43
C MET A 6 -32.70 -18.56 2.35
N THR A 7 -33.39 -18.10 3.39
CA THR A 7 -32.86 -17.11 4.34
C THR A 7 -31.66 -17.68 5.10
N ILE A 8 -31.77 -18.89 5.65
CA ILE A 8 -30.68 -19.55 6.36
C ILE A 8 -29.49 -19.80 5.42
N GLY A 9 -29.75 -20.28 4.20
CA GLY A 9 -28.72 -20.53 3.21
C GLY A 9 -27.98 -19.25 2.80
N PHE A 10 -28.72 -18.17 2.56
CA PHE A 10 -28.12 -16.87 2.22
C PHE A 10 -27.28 -16.32 3.39
N THR A 11 -27.85 -16.31 4.61
CA THR A 11 -27.14 -15.80 5.79
C THR A 11 -25.88 -16.61 6.09
N SER A 12 -25.98 -17.95 6.05
CA SER A 12 -24.82 -18.83 6.28
C SER A 12 -23.76 -18.62 5.22
N GLY A 13 -24.16 -18.57 3.93
CA GLY A 13 -23.23 -18.33 2.83
C GLY A 13 -22.50 -16.99 2.95
N TYR A 14 -23.22 -15.95 3.34
CA TYR A 14 -22.64 -14.62 3.58
C TYR A 14 -21.60 -14.64 4.70
N PHE A 15 -21.93 -15.27 5.86
CA PHE A 15 -20.97 -15.37 6.97
C PHE A 15 -19.73 -16.19 6.62
N VAL A 16 -19.89 -17.30 5.90
CA VAL A 16 -18.76 -18.12 5.47
C VAL A 16 -17.88 -17.35 4.48
N ALA A 17 -18.47 -16.66 3.52
CA ALA A 17 -17.72 -15.85 2.56
C ALA A 17 -16.90 -14.74 3.26
N ASN A 18 -17.55 -13.97 4.13
CA ASN A 18 -16.88 -12.89 4.85
C ASN A 18 -15.79 -13.40 5.81
N SER A 19 -16.05 -14.51 6.54
CA SER A 19 -15.02 -15.12 7.40
C SER A 19 -13.81 -15.58 6.60
N SER A 20 -14.04 -16.17 5.42
CA SER A 20 -12.95 -16.58 4.52
C SER A 20 -12.17 -15.39 3.96
N MET A 21 -12.84 -14.27 3.68
CA MET A 21 -12.17 -13.04 3.22
C MET A 21 -11.34 -12.40 4.33
N LEU A 22 -11.85 -12.34 5.56
CA LEU A 22 -11.09 -11.85 6.72
C LEU A 22 -9.87 -12.73 7.00
N GLN A 23 -10.03 -14.06 6.97
CA GLN A 23 -8.92 -14.98 7.12
C GLN A 23 -7.87 -14.78 6.02
N ALA A 24 -8.29 -14.64 4.76
CA ALA A 24 -7.36 -14.36 3.66
C ALA A 24 -6.65 -13.01 3.82
N SER A 25 -7.32 -12.01 4.38
CA SER A 25 -6.71 -10.72 4.74
C SER A 25 -5.63 -10.92 5.81
N ASP A 26 -5.94 -11.60 6.90
CA ASP A 26 -4.98 -11.88 7.98
C ASP A 26 -3.78 -12.69 7.48
N GLU A 27 -4.01 -13.75 6.69
CA GLU A 27 -2.94 -14.55 6.08
C GLU A 27 -2.06 -13.72 5.11
N SER A 28 -2.61 -12.64 4.52
CA SER A 28 -1.87 -11.77 3.62
C SER A 28 -0.78 -10.96 4.34
N TYR A 29 -0.99 -10.60 5.61
CA TYR A 29 0.00 -9.88 6.41
C TYR A 29 1.31 -10.67 6.54
N ASP A 30 1.21 -11.95 6.84
CA ASP A 30 2.39 -12.82 6.95
C ASP A 30 2.97 -13.11 5.57
N LYS A 31 2.11 -13.48 4.61
CA LYS A 31 2.52 -13.90 3.26
C LYS A 31 3.26 -12.82 2.50
N TYR A 32 2.80 -11.57 2.59
CA TYR A 32 3.37 -10.43 1.88
C TYR A 32 4.24 -9.56 2.77
N ASN A 33 4.46 -9.99 4.02
CA ASN A 33 5.26 -9.26 5.01
C ASN A 33 4.88 -7.78 5.05
N ILE A 34 3.58 -7.51 5.24
CA ILE A 34 3.05 -6.13 5.28
C ILE A 34 3.72 -5.38 6.43
N GLU A 35 4.04 -4.12 6.23
CA GLU A 35 4.63 -3.24 7.23
C GLU A 35 3.84 -3.17 8.54
N ASP A 36 4.51 -2.84 9.64
CA ASP A 36 3.84 -2.49 10.89
C ASP A 36 3.60 -0.96 10.99
N GLY A 37 4.11 -0.23 10.01
CA GLY A 37 3.88 1.18 9.76
C GLY A 37 4.97 1.80 8.90
N HIS A 38 4.76 3.06 8.51
CA HIS A 38 5.73 3.81 7.74
C HIS A 38 5.87 5.26 8.22
N PHE A 39 6.98 5.87 7.87
CA PHE A 39 7.17 7.30 8.01
C PHE A 39 7.77 7.91 6.74
N VAL A 40 7.40 9.15 6.47
CA VAL A 40 7.89 9.92 5.34
C VAL A 40 8.69 11.11 5.86
N VAL A 41 9.86 11.33 5.29
CA VAL A 41 10.75 12.43 5.63
C VAL A 41 11.03 13.30 4.42
N LYS A 42 11.40 14.55 4.68
CA LYS A 42 11.69 15.51 3.61
C LYS A 42 12.96 15.15 2.83
N ASP A 43 13.97 14.63 3.51
CA ASP A 43 15.27 14.27 2.95
C ASP A 43 15.67 12.87 3.40
N GLU A 44 16.42 12.15 2.58
CA GLU A 44 16.86 10.78 2.89
C GLU A 44 17.64 10.72 4.21
N ILE A 45 17.28 9.84 5.13
CA ILE A 45 17.97 9.68 6.41
C ILE A 45 19.35 9.05 6.24
N SER A 46 20.29 9.45 7.09
CA SER A 46 21.61 8.85 7.11
C SER A 46 21.58 7.42 7.65
N ALA A 47 22.53 6.59 7.20
CA ALA A 47 22.70 5.23 7.73
C ALA A 47 22.97 5.20 9.25
N SER A 48 23.52 6.28 9.82
CA SER A 48 23.72 6.40 11.27
C SER A 48 22.41 6.63 12.01
N LEU A 49 21.50 7.46 11.46
CA LEU A 49 20.18 7.69 12.04
C LEU A 49 19.33 6.42 11.92
N GLN A 50 19.33 5.76 10.75
CA GLN A 50 18.61 4.50 10.58
C GLN A 50 19.03 3.47 11.65
N ARG A 51 20.34 3.27 11.88
CA ARG A 51 20.83 2.35 12.90
C ARG A 51 20.42 2.74 14.34
N LYS A 52 20.30 4.04 14.63
CA LYS A 52 19.80 4.51 15.91
C LYS A 52 18.31 4.22 16.11
N LEU A 53 17.52 4.36 15.04
CA LEU A 53 16.09 4.03 15.04
C LEU A 53 15.89 2.52 15.20
N GLU A 54 16.70 1.71 14.53
CA GLU A 54 16.61 0.23 14.61
C GLU A 54 16.99 -0.32 16.01
N GLN A 55 17.50 0.51 16.94
CA GLN A 55 17.68 0.14 18.35
C GLN A 55 16.36 0.09 19.14
N GLU A 56 15.28 0.60 18.59
CA GLU A 56 13.93 0.62 19.19
C GLU A 56 13.10 -0.65 18.85
N ASP A 57 13.75 -1.80 18.77
CA ASP A 57 13.15 -3.11 18.45
C ASP A 57 12.41 -3.16 17.10
N VAL A 58 12.87 -2.36 16.13
CA VAL A 58 12.33 -2.33 14.77
C VAL A 58 13.41 -2.60 13.72
N LYS A 59 12.98 -3.05 12.55
CA LYS A 59 13.75 -3.08 11.32
C LYS A 59 13.17 -2.08 10.34
N ILE A 60 14.03 -1.27 9.70
CA ILE A 60 13.61 -0.20 8.79
C ILE A 60 14.00 -0.55 7.35
N TYR A 61 13.07 -0.36 6.44
CA TYR A 61 13.22 -0.61 5.01
C TYR A 61 12.94 0.67 4.22
N LYS A 62 13.70 0.90 3.15
CA LYS A 62 13.43 1.98 2.20
C LYS A 62 12.31 1.54 1.27
N ASP A 63 11.24 2.31 1.21
CA ASP A 63 10.13 2.12 0.28
C ASP A 63 9.79 3.43 -0.43
N PHE A 64 10.81 4.02 -1.06
CA PHE A 64 10.68 5.29 -1.76
C PHE A 64 9.74 5.16 -2.96
N TYR A 65 8.95 6.19 -3.17
CA TYR A 65 8.06 6.27 -4.33
C TYR A 65 8.21 7.61 -5.06
N LYS A 66 7.77 7.63 -6.30
CA LYS A 66 7.60 8.85 -7.10
C LYS A 66 6.15 8.97 -7.50
N GLU A 67 5.55 10.14 -7.27
CA GLU A 67 4.20 10.41 -7.72
C GLU A 67 4.25 11.20 -9.01
N GLU A 68 3.71 10.61 -10.08
CA GLU A 68 3.77 11.12 -11.44
C GLU A 68 2.36 11.35 -11.98
N ALA A 69 2.22 12.35 -12.84
CA ALA A 69 1.02 12.50 -13.65
C ALA A 69 0.90 11.30 -14.62
N VAL A 70 -0.31 10.82 -14.81
CA VAL A 70 -0.58 9.72 -15.75
C VAL A 70 -1.55 10.15 -16.83
N ASP A 71 -1.26 9.77 -18.07
CA ASP A 71 -2.12 9.93 -19.24
C ASP A 71 -2.34 8.52 -19.82
N THR A 72 -3.54 8.02 -19.62
CA THR A 72 -3.89 6.61 -19.89
C THR A 72 -4.26 6.37 -21.34
N ASP A 73 -4.83 7.37 -22.03
CA ASP A 73 -5.27 7.29 -23.41
C ASP A 73 -4.31 7.97 -24.41
N ASN A 74 -3.24 8.57 -23.91
CA ASN A 74 -2.22 9.31 -24.66
C ASN A 74 -2.76 10.51 -25.44
N ASP A 75 -3.77 11.21 -24.90
CA ASP A 75 -4.32 12.46 -25.49
C ASP A 75 -3.47 13.70 -25.16
N GLY A 76 -2.46 13.55 -24.31
CA GLY A 76 -1.55 14.60 -23.88
C GLY A 76 -2.02 15.38 -22.66
N LYS A 77 -3.08 14.92 -21.98
CA LYS A 77 -3.55 15.49 -20.73
C LYS A 77 -3.42 14.47 -19.60
N SER A 78 -3.29 14.96 -18.39
CA SER A 78 -3.28 14.09 -17.21
C SER A 78 -4.69 13.67 -16.85
N ASP A 79 -4.90 12.36 -16.70
CA ASP A 79 -6.12 11.75 -16.18
C ASP A 79 -6.13 11.69 -14.64
N GLY A 80 -4.97 11.69 -14.03
CA GLY A 80 -4.79 11.58 -12.58
C GLY A 80 -3.32 11.49 -12.19
N SER A 81 -3.04 10.89 -11.05
CA SER A 81 -1.68 10.59 -10.58
C SER A 81 -1.47 9.11 -10.31
N ILE A 82 -0.24 8.68 -10.40
CA ILE A 82 0.17 7.32 -10.10
C ILE A 82 1.43 7.34 -9.23
N ARG A 83 1.37 6.62 -8.11
CA ARG A 83 2.49 6.43 -7.21
C ARG A 83 3.27 5.22 -7.63
N VAL A 84 4.50 5.43 -8.07
CA VAL A 84 5.38 4.39 -8.63
C VAL A 84 6.42 3.99 -7.60
N PHE A 85 6.48 2.70 -7.32
CA PHE A 85 7.49 2.08 -6.47
C PHE A 85 8.52 1.32 -7.30
N ALA A 86 9.72 1.16 -6.77
CA ALA A 86 10.64 0.15 -7.27
C ALA A 86 10.16 -1.25 -6.80
N GLU A 87 10.66 -2.29 -7.44
CA GLU A 87 10.40 -3.68 -7.05
C GLU A 87 10.77 -3.92 -5.57
N ARG A 88 9.87 -4.52 -4.81
CA ARG A 88 9.97 -4.75 -3.35
C ARG A 88 10.35 -6.20 -3.08
N GLU A 89 11.38 -6.42 -2.26
CA GLU A 89 11.92 -7.76 -1.99
C GLU A 89 11.74 -8.24 -0.54
N LYS A 90 11.45 -7.34 0.40
CA LYS A 90 11.52 -7.66 1.83
C LYS A 90 10.24 -7.35 2.60
N VAL A 91 9.65 -6.20 2.38
CA VAL A 91 8.44 -5.71 3.04
C VAL A 91 7.44 -5.30 1.97
N ASN A 92 6.17 -5.34 2.27
CA ASN A 92 5.09 -4.99 1.36
C ASN A 92 5.21 -5.69 0.01
N LEU A 93 5.38 -7.02 0.03
CA LEU A 93 5.64 -7.83 -1.16
C LEU A 93 4.47 -7.75 -2.14
N ILE A 94 4.81 -7.77 -3.42
CA ILE A 94 3.87 -7.54 -4.51
C ILE A 94 3.22 -8.85 -4.95
N CYS A 95 1.90 -8.84 -5.14
CA CYS A 95 1.15 -9.94 -5.73
C CYS A 95 0.93 -9.68 -7.22
N VAL A 96 1.44 -10.56 -8.10
CA VAL A 96 1.14 -10.50 -9.53
C VAL A 96 -0.21 -11.15 -9.77
N MET A 97 -1.18 -10.37 -10.28
CA MET A 97 -2.56 -10.82 -10.54
C MET A 97 -2.74 -11.30 -11.98
N LYS A 98 -2.07 -10.65 -12.95
CA LYS A 98 -2.14 -10.98 -14.38
C LYS A 98 -0.88 -10.49 -15.10
N GLY A 99 -0.45 -11.21 -16.14
CA GLY A 99 0.77 -10.83 -16.89
C GLY A 99 2.05 -11.14 -16.12
N SER A 100 2.97 -10.22 -16.06
CA SER A 100 4.26 -10.40 -15.37
C SER A 100 4.78 -9.11 -14.74
N MET A 101 5.70 -9.25 -13.77
CA MET A 101 6.49 -8.11 -13.30
C MET A 101 7.27 -7.47 -14.46
N PRO A 102 7.54 -6.16 -14.40
CA PRO A 102 8.37 -5.45 -15.37
C PRO A 102 9.77 -6.08 -15.47
N LYS A 103 10.32 -6.16 -16.69
CA LYS A 103 11.67 -6.71 -16.95
C LYS A 103 12.65 -5.65 -17.41
N GLY A 104 12.16 -4.48 -17.78
CA GLY A 104 12.98 -3.39 -18.28
C GLY A 104 12.46 -2.02 -17.93
N LYS A 105 13.26 -0.98 -18.20
CA LYS A 105 12.93 0.42 -17.85
C LYS A 105 11.68 0.99 -18.54
N ALA A 106 11.25 0.38 -19.63
CA ALA A 106 10.11 0.83 -20.41
C ALA A 106 8.80 0.07 -20.03
N GLU A 107 8.85 -0.80 -19.03
CA GLU A 107 7.71 -1.59 -18.58
C GLU A 107 7.27 -1.13 -17.19
N ILE A 108 5.95 -1.29 -16.93
CA ILE A 108 5.30 -0.97 -15.66
C ILE A 108 4.24 -2.03 -15.35
N ALA A 109 4.12 -2.44 -14.11
CA ALA A 109 2.99 -3.22 -13.63
C ALA A 109 2.09 -2.30 -12.80
N VAL A 110 0.82 -2.25 -13.14
CA VAL A 110 -0.15 -1.31 -12.59
C VAL A 110 -1.09 -2.03 -11.62
N ASP A 111 -1.52 -1.36 -10.57
CA ASP A 111 -2.55 -1.91 -9.69
C ASP A 111 -3.79 -2.32 -10.47
N ARG A 112 -4.35 -3.49 -10.10
CA ARG A 112 -5.49 -4.06 -10.82
C ARG A 112 -6.73 -3.19 -10.74
N MET A 113 -7.02 -2.61 -9.57
CA MET A 113 -8.21 -1.77 -9.38
C MET A 113 -8.11 -0.50 -10.23
N TYR A 114 -6.93 0.13 -10.26
CA TYR A 114 -6.66 1.27 -11.11
C TYR A 114 -6.81 0.92 -12.60
N ALA A 115 -6.22 -0.20 -13.02
CA ALA A 115 -6.28 -0.65 -14.41
C ALA A 115 -7.72 -0.95 -14.87
N ASP A 116 -8.51 -1.66 -14.04
CA ASP A 116 -9.91 -2.01 -14.33
C ASP A 116 -10.81 -0.75 -14.42
N ASN A 117 -10.54 0.30 -13.61
CA ASN A 117 -11.32 1.55 -13.60
C ASN A 117 -10.94 2.52 -14.72
N ASN A 118 -9.80 2.32 -15.37
CA ASN A 118 -9.30 3.19 -16.46
C ASN A 118 -9.17 2.44 -17.79
N ASP A 119 -9.81 1.28 -17.93
CA ASP A 119 -9.82 0.45 -19.15
C ASP A 119 -8.42 0.10 -19.71
N ILE A 120 -7.41 0.02 -18.81
CA ILE A 120 -6.02 -0.26 -19.17
C ILE A 120 -5.85 -1.78 -19.31
N ALA A 121 -5.40 -2.26 -20.47
CA ALA A 121 -5.10 -3.66 -20.71
C ALA A 121 -3.61 -3.98 -20.57
N VAL A 122 -3.28 -5.24 -20.20
CA VAL A 122 -1.90 -5.73 -20.28
C VAL A 122 -1.45 -5.71 -21.74
N GLY A 123 -0.35 -5.02 -21.99
CA GLY A 123 0.19 -4.78 -23.32
C GLY A 123 0.01 -3.35 -23.82
N ASP A 124 -0.91 -2.60 -23.23
CA ASP A 124 -1.12 -1.18 -23.56
C ASP A 124 0.09 -0.32 -23.21
N THR A 125 0.10 0.87 -23.77
CA THR A 125 1.12 1.88 -23.48
C THR A 125 0.44 3.09 -22.86
N ILE A 126 0.86 3.45 -21.65
CA ILE A 126 0.42 4.65 -20.93
C ILE A 126 1.58 5.62 -20.77
N CYS A 127 1.28 6.89 -20.58
CA CYS A 127 2.30 7.91 -20.33
C CYS A 127 2.41 8.17 -18.82
N ILE A 128 3.60 8.03 -18.25
CA ILE A 128 3.91 8.30 -16.84
C ILE A 128 4.89 9.47 -16.80
N GLY A 129 4.44 10.61 -16.26
CA GLY A 129 5.18 11.85 -16.41
C GLY A 129 5.41 12.14 -17.91
N ASN A 130 6.68 12.22 -18.31
CA ASN A 130 7.06 12.46 -19.69
C ASN A 130 7.50 11.19 -20.45
N SER A 131 7.18 10.00 -19.93
CA SER A 131 7.71 8.73 -20.48
C SER A 131 6.60 7.74 -20.78
N LYS A 132 6.62 7.19 -22.00
CA LYS A 132 5.74 6.07 -22.37
C LYS A 132 6.23 4.77 -21.73
N LYS A 133 5.30 4.04 -21.09
CA LYS A 133 5.57 2.76 -20.44
C LYS A 133 4.57 1.73 -20.93
N LYS A 134 5.07 0.52 -21.22
CA LYS A 134 4.24 -0.61 -21.60
C LYS A 134 3.75 -1.33 -20.33
N VAL A 135 2.47 -1.56 -20.22
CA VAL A 135 1.87 -2.31 -19.11
C VAL A 135 2.21 -3.78 -19.26
N SER A 136 3.06 -4.31 -18.37
CA SER A 136 3.53 -5.70 -18.38
C SER A 136 2.61 -6.64 -17.61
N GLY A 137 1.86 -6.11 -16.66
CA GLY A 137 0.96 -6.89 -15.82
C GLY A 137 0.13 -6.06 -14.87
N TYR A 138 -0.80 -6.74 -14.20
CA TYR A 138 -1.55 -6.21 -13.07
C TYR A 138 -0.98 -6.77 -11.79
N VAL A 139 -0.85 -5.90 -10.81
CA VAL A 139 -0.39 -6.23 -9.47
C VAL A 139 -1.42 -5.82 -8.43
N ALA A 140 -1.30 -6.39 -7.24
CA ALA A 140 -1.87 -5.84 -6.01
C ALA A 140 -0.70 -5.56 -5.06
N LEU A 141 -0.62 -4.35 -4.56
CA LEU A 141 0.31 -3.97 -3.51
C LEU A 141 -0.36 -4.24 -2.17
N SER A 142 0.32 -4.99 -1.32
CA SER A 142 -0.28 -5.50 -0.08
C SER A 142 -0.60 -4.41 0.95
N ASP A 143 0.08 -3.28 0.87
CA ASP A 143 -0.14 -2.06 1.65
C ASP A 143 -1.24 -1.13 1.07
N TYR A 144 -1.85 -1.52 -0.07
CA TYR A 144 -2.94 -0.81 -0.73
C TYR A 144 -4.13 -1.74 -0.99
N SER A 145 -4.91 -2.07 0.06
CA SER A 145 -6.20 -2.79 -0.11
C SER A 145 -7.25 -1.89 -0.78
N ALA A 146 -7.08 -0.58 -0.67
CA ALA A 146 -7.82 0.46 -1.39
C ALA A 146 -6.89 1.63 -1.76
N LEU A 147 -7.19 2.31 -2.87
CA LEU A 147 -6.33 3.32 -3.48
C LEU A 147 -6.56 4.72 -2.87
N PHE A 148 -6.32 4.85 -1.57
CA PHE A 148 -6.29 6.16 -0.92
C PHE A 148 -5.02 6.91 -1.31
N SER A 149 -5.18 8.14 -1.79
CA SER A 149 -4.03 9.02 -2.09
C SER A 149 -3.43 9.62 -0.81
N ASP A 150 -4.29 9.90 0.18
CA ASP A 150 -3.90 10.38 1.51
C ASP A 150 -4.73 9.67 2.59
N ASN A 151 -4.12 9.44 3.75
CA ASN A 151 -4.80 8.76 4.87
C ASN A 151 -5.94 9.60 5.50
N SER A 152 -6.05 10.88 5.15
CA SER A 152 -7.14 11.75 5.57
C SER A 152 -8.32 11.78 4.59
N ASP A 153 -8.20 11.14 3.44
CA ASP A 153 -9.28 11.08 2.45
C ASP A 153 -10.49 10.33 2.99
N MET A 154 -11.67 10.85 2.79
CA MET A 154 -12.91 10.17 3.19
C MET A 154 -13.31 9.04 2.25
N MET A 155 -12.86 9.09 1.00
CA MET A 155 -13.12 8.10 -0.05
C MET A 155 -11.92 8.04 -0.98
N PHE A 156 -11.62 6.86 -1.51
CA PHE A 156 -10.64 6.70 -2.58
C PHE A 156 -11.30 6.85 -3.95
N ASP A 157 -10.52 7.29 -4.94
CA ASP A 157 -10.95 7.38 -6.34
C ASP A 157 -9.93 6.65 -7.25
N ALA A 158 -10.23 5.38 -7.54
CA ALA A 158 -9.40 4.54 -8.38
C ALA A 158 -9.37 4.96 -9.87
N THR A 159 -10.14 5.98 -10.26
CA THR A 159 -10.03 6.58 -11.60
C THR A 159 -8.98 7.68 -11.64
N LYS A 160 -8.66 8.29 -10.49
CA LYS A 160 -7.77 9.46 -10.39
C LYS A 160 -6.43 9.17 -9.72
N PHE A 161 -6.39 8.17 -8.85
CA PHE A 161 -5.17 7.79 -8.16
C PHE A 161 -4.93 6.28 -8.30
N GLY A 162 -3.69 5.92 -8.65
CA GLY A 162 -3.24 4.55 -8.76
C GLY A 162 -1.88 4.32 -8.13
N VAL A 163 -1.50 3.05 -8.02
CA VAL A 163 -0.16 2.63 -7.63
C VAL A 163 0.41 1.67 -8.67
N ALA A 164 1.72 1.67 -8.81
CA ALA A 164 2.39 0.85 -9.82
C ALA A 164 3.81 0.49 -9.38
N VAL A 165 4.37 -0.49 -10.06
CA VAL A 165 5.72 -0.98 -9.81
C VAL A 165 6.54 -0.99 -11.09
N MET A 166 7.80 -0.62 -10.97
CA MET A 166 8.78 -0.70 -12.04
C MET A 166 10.04 -1.43 -11.57
N THR A 167 10.85 -1.88 -12.52
CA THR A 167 12.23 -2.27 -12.18
C THR A 167 12.97 -1.08 -11.57
N LYS A 168 14.03 -1.34 -10.80
CA LYS A 168 14.88 -0.26 -10.25
C LYS A 168 15.36 0.71 -11.34
N GLN A 169 15.74 0.19 -12.52
CA GLN A 169 16.16 1.03 -13.65
C GLN A 169 15.02 1.89 -14.21
N GLY A 170 13.80 1.35 -14.23
CA GLY A 170 12.60 2.07 -14.64
C GLY A 170 12.28 3.20 -13.67
N TYR A 171 12.27 2.90 -12.39
CA TYR A 171 12.05 3.84 -11.29
C TYR A 171 13.09 4.98 -11.31
N ASP A 172 14.38 4.64 -11.43
CA ASP A 172 15.46 5.62 -11.47
C ASP A 172 15.40 6.54 -12.72
N SER A 173 14.67 6.13 -13.77
CA SER A 173 14.45 6.95 -14.98
C SER A 173 13.38 8.00 -14.85
N LEU A 174 12.54 7.95 -13.80
CA LEU A 174 11.54 8.96 -13.48
C LEU A 174 12.20 10.19 -12.83
N ALA A 175 11.48 11.31 -12.82
CA ALA A 175 11.97 12.56 -12.25
C ALA A 175 12.34 12.40 -10.77
N LYS A 176 13.54 12.84 -10.39
CA LYS A 176 14.02 12.71 -9.01
C LYS A 176 13.33 13.69 -8.06
N GLU A 177 12.94 14.83 -8.53
CA GLU A 177 12.22 15.87 -7.79
C GLU A 177 10.83 15.43 -7.30
N HIS A 178 10.29 14.34 -7.85
CA HIS A 178 9.02 13.73 -7.45
C HIS A 178 9.18 12.60 -6.43
N GLU A 179 10.42 12.37 -5.94
CA GLU A 179 10.71 11.28 -5.02
C GLU A 179 10.32 11.63 -3.59
N SER A 180 9.56 10.74 -2.97
CA SER A 180 9.21 10.78 -1.55
C SER A 180 10.01 9.74 -0.79
N TYR A 181 10.62 10.15 0.30
CA TYR A 181 11.47 9.29 1.12
C TYR A 181 10.64 8.61 2.20
N GLN A 182 9.93 7.54 1.80
CA GLN A 182 9.18 6.68 2.70
C GLN A 182 10.08 5.58 3.27
N TYR A 183 9.89 5.28 4.55
CA TYR A 183 10.56 4.19 5.26
C TYR A 183 9.51 3.39 5.99
N ASP A 184 9.45 2.10 5.70
CA ASP A 184 8.56 1.17 6.37
C ASP A 184 9.29 0.55 7.55
N TRP A 185 8.56 0.24 8.63
CA TRP A 185 9.14 -0.51 9.75
C TRP A 185 8.40 -1.82 10.00
N LYS A 186 9.16 -2.77 10.54
CA LYS A 186 8.66 -4.03 11.10
C LYS A 186 9.20 -4.17 12.51
N TYR A 187 8.34 -4.59 13.45
CA TYR A 187 8.81 -4.94 14.80
C TYR A 187 9.65 -6.22 14.74
N ASN A 188 10.79 -6.23 15.45
CA ASN A 188 11.56 -7.47 15.63
C ASN A 188 10.80 -8.43 16.55
N THR A 189 10.06 -7.89 17.52
CA THR A 189 9.18 -8.64 18.42
C THR A 189 7.73 -8.30 18.08
N ALA A 190 7.03 -9.22 17.41
CA ALA A 190 5.63 -9.01 17.03
C ALA A 190 4.73 -8.75 18.25
N PRO A 191 3.81 -7.78 18.20
CA PRO A 191 2.85 -7.52 19.27
C PRO A 191 1.91 -8.72 19.45
N LYS A 192 1.53 -9.03 20.69
CA LYS A 192 0.64 -10.15 21.03
C LYS A 192 -0.84 -9.81 20.91
N ASP A 193 -1.15 -8.53 20.98
CA ASP A 193 -2.51 -8.00 20.91
C ASP A 193 -2.51 -6.52 20.46
N LYS A 194 -3.69 -6.01 20.13
CA LYS A 194 -3.87 -4.62 19.65
C LYS A 194 -3.35 -3.58 20.64
N LYS A 195 -3.46 -3.83 21.94
CA LYS A 195 -2.98 -2.87 22.94
C LYS A 195 -1.46 -2.80 22.96
N GLN A 196 -0.79 -3.95 22.84
CA GLN A 196 0.66 -3.99 22.74
C GLN A 196 1.14 -3.35 21.43
N GLU A 197 0.44 -3.59 20.32
CA GLU A 197 0.70 -2.95 19.04
C GLU A 197 0.63 -1.41 19.15
N GLN A 198 -0.43 -0.88 19.75
CA GLN A 198 -0.57 0.56 19.98
C GLN A 198 0.57 1.11 20.84
N ASN A 199 0.90 0.46 21.95
CA ASN A 199 1.98 0.91 22.82
C ASN A 199 3.33 0.88 22.09
N GLN A 200 3.66 -0.20 21.37
CA GLN A 200 4.90 -0.29 20.61
C GLN A 200 4.99 0.78 19.51
N SER A 201 3.86 1.07 18.85
CA SER A 201 3.79 2.14 17.84
C SER A 201 4.01 3.52 18.45
N GLU A 202 3.35 3.82 19.58
CA GLU A 202 3.52 5.10 20.28
C GLU A 202 4.99 5.28 20.77
N ASP A 203 5.56 4.25 21.35
CA ASP A 203 6.96 4.27 21.81
C ASP A 203 7.92 4.51 20.65
N PHE A 204 7.74 3.78 19.53
CA PHE A 204 8.57 3.97 18.35
C PHE A 204 8.41 5.35 17.72
N ILE A 205 7.16 5.85 17.56
CA ILE A 205 6.91 7.19 16.98
C ILE A 205 7.51 8.28 17.86
N ASN A 206 7.44 8.17 19.18
CA ASN A 206 8.08 9.11 20.10
C ASN A 206 9.61 9.09 19.94
N ALA A 207 10.22 7.90 19.88
CA ALA A 207 11.66 7.77 19.66
C ALA A 207 12.06 8.27 18.25
N LEU A 208 11.24 8.01 17.23
CA LEU A 208 11.43 8.52 15.87
C LEU A 208 11.45 10.06 15.88
N ALA A 209 10.45 10.68 16.50
CA ALA A 209 10.36 12.15 16.59
C ALA A 209 11.57 12.76 17.31
N GLU A 210 11.99 12.19 18.45
CA GLU A 210 13.15 12.65 19.19
C GLU A 210 14.45 12.54 18.38
N LYS A 211 14.73 11.35 17.83
CA LYS A 211 15.99 11.08 17.13
C LYS A 211 16.11 11.83 15.80
N THR A 212 15.00 12.01 15.08
CA THR A 212 14.97 12.81 13.85
C THR A 212 15.13 14.29 14.16
N PHE A 213 14.49 14.80 15.21
CA PHE A 213 14.68 16.19 15.66
C PHE A 213 16.15 16.45 16.02
N GLN A 214 16.80 15.57 16.79
CA GLN A 214 18.22 15.68 17.13
C GLN A 214 19.13 15.63 15.89
N ALA A 215 18.71 14.93 14.83
CA ALA A 215 19.44 14.82 13.57
C ALA A 215 19.12 15.95 12.57
N GLY A 216 18.20 16.85 12.88
CA GLY A 216 17.75 17.91 11.99
C GLY A 216 16.94 17.42 10.80
N VAL A 217 16.31 16.24 10.92
CA VAL A 217 15.45 15.63 9.86
C VAL A 217 13.99 15.98 10.15
N THR A 218 13.29 16.44 9.11
CA THR A 218 11.86 16.77 9.20
C THR A 218 11.02 15.56 8.78
N ILE A 219 10.13 15.11 9.68
CA ILE A 219 9.10 14.10 9.39
C ILE A 219 7.89 14.82 8.81
N SER A 220 7.37 14.30 7.69
CA SER A 220 6.13 14.76 7.08
C SER A 220 4.93 13.91 7.52
N LEU A 221 5.15 12.61 7.75
CA LEU A 221 4.15 11.65 8.15
C LEU A 221 4.80 10.56 9.02
N ALA A 222 4.09 10.06 10.02
CA ALA A 222 4.39 8.81 10.72
C ALA A 222 3.07 8.10 10.99
N LEU A 223 2.88 6.93 10.40
CA LEU A 223 1.61 6.25 10.35
C LEU A 223 1.78 4.76 10.69
N PRO A 224 1.26 4.30 11.85
CA PRO A 224 1.20 2.87 12.16
C PRO A 224 0.26 2.14 11.19
N ALA A 225 0.56 0.88 10.88
CA ALA A 225 -0.26 0.09 9.97
C ALA A 225 -1.73 0.02 10.41
N TYR A 226 -2.01 -0.17 11.70
CA TYR A 226 -3.37 -0.23 12.23
C TYR A 226 -4.18 1.06 12.03
N ALA A 227 -3.55 2.20 11.74
CA ALA A 227 -4.20 3.48 11.45
C ALA A 227 -4.16 3.82 9.94
N ASN A 228 -3.57 2.96 9.11
CA ASN A 228 -3.48 3.16 7.67
C ASN A 228 -4.74 2.64 6.96
N GLN A 229 -5.58 3.55 6.47
CA GLN A 229 -6.81 3.22 5.74
C GLN A 229 -6.53 2.39 4.49
N ALA A 230 -5.46 2.67 3.76
CA ALA A 230 -5.13 1.93 2.54
C ALA A 230 -4.91 0.44 2.82
N ILE A 231 -4.33 0.10 3.98
CA ILE A 231 -4.12 -1.30 4.39
C ILE A 231 -5.43 -1.96 4.86
N HIS A 232 -6.22 -1.27 5.72
CA HIS A 232 -7.31 -1.91 6.46
C HIS A 232 -8.69 -1.76 5.84
N PHE A 233 -8.87 -0.92 4.81
CA PHE A 233 -10.19 -0.58 4.27
C PHE A 233 -11.04 -1.82 3.96
N ALA A 234 -10.48 -2.80 3.26
CA ALA A 234 -11.25 -3.99 2.86
C ALA A 234 -11.65 -4.86 4.06
N SER A 235 -10.78 -5.01 5.08
CA SER A 235 -11.08 -5.80 6.28
C SER A 235 -12.06 -5.09 7.20
N ASP A 236 -11.97 -3.77 7.34
CA ASP A 236 -12.85 -2.96 8.17
C ASP A 236 -14.26 -2.90 7.59
N ASP A 237 -14.40 -2.76 6.26
CA ASP A 237 -15.69 -2.78 5.57
C ASP A 237 -16.41 -4.12 5.75
N ILE A 238 -15.71 -5.24 5.57
CA ILE A 238 -16.25 -6.60 5.79
C ILE A 238 -16.62 -6.78 7.26
N GLY A 239 -15.76 -6.40 8.20
CA GLY A 239 -16.01 -6.50 9.64
C GLY A 239 -17.20 -5.66 10.08
N GLY A 240 -17.34 -4.45 9.57
CA GLY A 240 -18.48 -3.56 9.82
C GLY A 240 -19.80 -4.14 9.31
N ALA A 241 -19.82 -4.68 8.11
CA ALA A 241 -21.00 -5.32 7.52
C ALA A 241 -21.44 -6.57 8.32
N MET A 242 -20.48 -7.40 8.77
CA MET A 242 -20.77 -8.54 9.65
C MET A 242 -21.35 -8.12 11.00
N GLY A 243 -20.78 -7.07 11.61
CA GLY A 243 -21.26 -6.54 12.88
C GLY A 243 -22.72 -6.05 12.83
N MET A 244 -23.09 -5.36 11.75
CA MET A 244 -24.48 -4.93 11.54
C MET A 244 -25.46 -6.10 11.39
N MET A 245 -25.07 -7.18 10.70
CA MET A 245 -25.95 -8.35 10.55
C MET A 245 -26.13 -9.16 11.85
N ILE A 246 -25.17 -9.14 12.75
CA ILE A 246 -25.28 -9.82 14.06
C ILE A 246 -26.20 -9.03 15.00
N ALA A 247 -26.26 -7.70 14.84
CA ALA A 247 -27.07 -6.81 15.70
C ALA A 247 -28.57 -6.77 15.32
N LEU A 248 -28.98 -7.36 14.18
CA LEU A 248 -30.37 -7.49 13.71
C LEU A 248 -30.96 -8.84 14.10
#